data_62509d0795e82116be2a962d14b1645b
#
_entry.id   62509d0795e82116be2a962d14b1645b
#
_cell.length_a   1.000
_cell.length_b   1.000
_cell.length_c   1.000
_cell.angle_alpha   90.00
_cell.angle_beta   90.00
_cell.angle_gamma   90.00
#
_symmetry.space_group_name_H-M   'P 1'
#
loop_
_entity.id
_entity.type
_entity.pdbx_description
1 polymer ?
#
loop_
_entity_poly.entity_id
_entity_poly.type
_entity_poly.pdbx_seq_one_letter_code
_entity_poly.pdbx_strand_id
1 'polypeptide(L)'
;MKIEKQMKASFSVIGKEGSTLDGQGFIQKLWEDANSHFSEVQALAKKDENGNLIGIWGAMSDYTHSFKPWEENFSKGLYLAGIECTDDAYAPDGWTKWMIPSYEYLCVEVESESTFLDVLDYMNTNSIALVGAVHDFTCPSSGKNYMYFPIRTL
;
A
#
# COMPACT_ATOMS: atom_id res chain seq x y z
N MET A 1 -16.23 -0.48 -14.01
CA MET A 1 -15.30 -0.26 -12.88
C MET A 1 -16.14 -0.05 -11.62
N LYS A 2 -15.94 -0.89 -10.63
CA LYS A 2 -16.67 -0.79 -9.37
C LYS A 2 -15.81 -0.06 -8.35
N ILE A 3 -16.32 1.05 -7.82
CA ILE A 3 -15.61 1.89 -6.85
C ILE A 3 -16.39 1.84 -5.54
N GLU A 4 -15.71 1.50 -4.45
CA GLU A 4 -16.29 1.49 -3.11
C GLU A 4 -15.55 2.49 -2.23
N LYS A 5 -16.29 3.16 -1.34
CA LYS A 5 -15.70 4.01 -0.31
C LYS A 5 -15.49 3.20 0.96
N GLN A 6 -14.32 3.35 1.58
CA GLN A 6 -14.00 2.65 2.81
C GLN A 6 -13.18 3.55 3.72
N MET A 7 -13.57 3.65 4.99
CA MET A 7 -12.77 4.32 6.01
C MET A 7 -11.86 3.29 6.65
N LYS A 8 -10.59 3.69 6.87
CA LYS A 8 -9.63 2.83 7.54
C LYS A 8 -8.83 3.66 8.53
N ALA A 9 -8.84 3.25 9.80
CA ALA A 9 -8.00 3.87 10.83
C ALA A 9 -6.52 3.64 10.50
N SER A 10 -5.64 4.41 11.12
CA SER A 10 -4.19 4.22 10.95
C SER A 10 -3.81 2.76 11.18
N PHE A 11 -2.87 2.28 10.39
CA PHE A 11 -2.42 0.89 10.47
C PHE A 11 -0.95 0.78 10.14
N SER A 12 -0.32 -0.28 10.60
CA SER A 12 1.12 -0.49 10.44
C SER A 12 1.40 -1.58 9.41
N VAL A 13 2.46 -1.36 8.63
CA VAL A 13 2.95 -2.33 7.64
C VAL A 13 4.45 -2.51 7.88
N ILE A 14 4.89 -3.76 7.92
CA ILE A 14 6.32 -4.11 7.93
C ILE A 14 6.66 -4.68 6.56
N GLY A 15 7.72 -4.15 5.94
CA GLY A 15 8.09 -4.58 4.60
C GLY A 15 9.51 -4.22 4.22
N LYS A 16 9.79 -4.43 2.94
CA LYS A 16 11.04 -4.04 2.31
C LYS A 16 10.82 -2.72 1.59
N GLU A 17 11.57 -1.69 2.02
CA GLU A 17 11.43 -0.34 1.46
C GLU A 17 12.42 -0.11 0.33
N GLY A 18 11.95 0.51 -0.74
CA GLY A 18 12.77 0.94 -1.85
C GLY A 18 12.29 2.25 -2.42
N SER A 19 13.01 2.75 -3.41
CA SER A 19 12.81 4.06 -4.01
C SER A 19 12.82 3.94 -5.53
N THR A 20 12.09 4.85 -6.18
CA THR A 20 12.17 4.98 -7.63
C THR A 20 13.59 5.33 -8.12
N LEU A 21 14.46 5.80 -7.22
CA LEU A 21 15.88 6.05 -7.50
C LEU A 21 16.69 4.74 -7.63
N ASP A 22 16.15 3.61 -7.19
CA ASP A 22 16.83 2.33 -7.22
C ASP A 22 16.83 1.67 -8.62
N GLY A 23 16.12 2.27 -9.57
CA GLY A 23 16.11 1.83 -10.96
C GLY A 23 14.90 0.99 -11.34
N GLN A 24 14.83 0.61 -12.61
CA GLN A 24 13.74 -0.19 -13.15
C GLN A 24 13.65 -1.55 -12.47
N GLY A 25 12.41 -2.00 -12.20
CA GLY A 25 12.17 -3.31 -11.61
C GLY A 25 12.41 -3.37 -10.11
N PHE A 26 12.62 -2.22 -9.44
CA PHE A 26 12.90 -2.23 -8.00
C PHE A 26 11.72 -2.80 -7.18
N ILE A 27 10.48 -2.55 -7.60
CA ILE A 27 9.29 -3.05 -6.90
C ILE A 27 9.27 -4.58 -6.91
N GLN A 28 9.52 -5.18 -8.07
CA GLN A 28 9.57 -6.63 -8.19
C GLN A 28 10.65 -7.24 -7.31
N LYS A 29 11.83 -6.60 -7.25
CA LYS A 29 12.94 -7.06 -6.39
C LYS A 29 12.57 -6.97 -4.92
N LEU A 30 11.84 -5.92 -4.51
CA LEU A 30 11.38 -5.80 -3.12
C LEU A 30 10.44 -6.94 -2.76
N TRP A 31 9.51 -7.31 -3.65
CA TRP A 31 8.60 -8.43 -3.40
C TRP A 31 9.33 -9.76 -3.37
N GLU A 32 10.32 -9.97 -4.21
CA GLU A 32 11.14 -11.18 -4.18
C GLU A 32 11.87 -11.29 -2.84
N ASP A 33 12.46 -10.20 -2.37
CA ASP A 33 13.15 -10.15 -1.09
C ASP A 33 12.18 -10.39 0.08
N ALA A 34 11.05 -9.70 0.09
CA ALA A 34 10.05 -9.84 1.14
C ALA A 34 9.50 -11.28 1.21
N ASN A 35 9.20 -11.88 0.06
CA ASN A 35 8.68 -13.24 0.00
C ASN A 35 9.73 -14.27 0.42
N SER A 36 10.98 -14.07 0.04
CA SER A 36 12.07 -15.00 0.37
C SER A 36 12.39 -15.02 1.86
N HIS A 37 12.10 -13.93 2.58
CA HIS A 37 12.43 -13.78 3.99
C HIS A 37 11.20 -13.58 4.88
N PHE A 38 10.02 -13.96 4.39
CA PHE A 38 8.76 -13.73 5.10
C PHE A 38 8.74 -14.35 6.49
N SER A 39 9.42 -15.48 6.69
CA SER A 39 9.49 -16.13 8.00
C SER A 39 10.03 -15.22 9.10
N GLU A 40 10.82 -14.19 8.74
CA GLU A 40 11.39 -13.24 9.71
C GLU A 40 10.33 -12.31 10.32
N VAL A 41 9.21 -12.08 9.61
CA VAL A 41 8.15 -11.16 10.05
C VAL A 41 6.78 -11.83 10.22
N GLN A 42 6.67 -13.11 9.90
CA GLN A 42 5.40 -13.83 9.93
C GLN A 42 4.69 -13.74 11.28
N ALA A 43 5.44 -13.80 12.38
CA ALA A 43 4.88 -13.73 13.73
C ALA A 43 4.35 -12.34 14.07
N LEU A 44 4.77 -11.30 13.35
CA LEU A 44 4.36 -9.91 13.58
C LEU A 44 3.14 -9.53 12.75
N ALA A 45 2.76 -10.36 11.78
CA ALA A 45 1.64 -10.09 10.90
C ALA A 45 0.33 -10.10 11.68
N LYS A 46 -0.53 -9.14 11.35
CA LYS A 46 -1.88 -9.07 11.90
C LYS A 46 -2.73 -10.16 11.25
N LYS A 47 -3.51 -10.87 12.06
CA LYS A 47 -4.30 -12.01 11.61
C LYS A 47 -5.75 -11.87 12.03
N ASP A 48 -6.64 -12.51 11.28
CA ASP A 48 -8.06 -12.61 11.64
C ASP A 48 -8.29 -13.70 12.69
N GLU A 49 -9.55 -13.93 13.05
CA GLU A 49 -9.93 -14.92 14.06
C GLU A 49 -9.51 -16.35 13.70
N ASN A 50 -9.34 -16.63 12.40
CA ASN A 50 -8.95 -17.94 11.90
C ASN A 50 -7.43 -18.08 11.71
N GLY A 51 -6.66 -17.06 12.09
CA GLY A 51 -5.22 -17.08 11.95
C GLY A 51 -4.71 -16.73 10.57
N ASN A 52 -5.57 -16.21 9.70
CA ASN A 52 -5.20 -15.81 8.34
C ASN A 52 -4.70 -14.36 8.32
N LEU A 53 -3.73 -14.07 7.42
CA LEU A 53 -3.25 -12.71 7.21
C LEU A 53 -4.40 -11.82 6.75
N ILE A 54 -4.41 -10.55 7.20
CA ILE A 54 -5.49 -9.63 6.85
C ILE A 54 -5.14 -8.68 5.71
N GLY A 55 -3.87 -8.50 5.40
CA GLY A 55 -3.53 -7.60 4.29
C GLY A 55 -2.09 -7.68 3.85
N ILE A 56 -1.90 -7.75 2.54
CA ILE A 56 -0.61 -7.65 1.88
C ILE A 56 -0.64 -6.30 1.17
N TRP A 57 0.34 -5.44 1.47
CA TRP A 57 0.33 -4.06 1.02
C TRP A 57 1.56 -3.71 0.22
N GLY A 58 1.35 -3.08 -0.94
CA GLY A 58 2.36 -2.27 -1.59
C GLY A 58 2.08 -0.82 -1.21
N ALA A 59 2.67 -0.37 -0.12
CA ALA A 59 2.44 0.97 0.38
C ALA A 59 3.34 1.97 -0.33
N MET A 60 2.84 3.19 -0.53
CA MET A 60 3.58 4.23 -1.22
C MET A 60 3.66 5.49 -0.37
N SER A 61 4.69 6.28 -0.61
CA SER A 61 4.89 7.58 0.03
C SER A 61 5.79 8.43 -0.85
N ASP A 62 5.77 9.74 -0.60
CA ASP A 62 6.80 10.62 -1.13
C ASP A 62 8.14 10.33 -0.44
N TYR A 63 9.24 10.94 -0.92
CA TYR A 63 10.58 10.68 -0.37
C TYR A 63 10.75 11.11 1.09
N THR A 64 9.87 11.95 1.62
CA THR A 64 9.96 12.43 3.00
C THR A 64 9.18 11.59 4.00
N HIS A 65 8.59 10.48 3.56
CA HIS A 65 7.72 9.61 4.38
C HIS A 65 6.50 10.36 4.94
N SER A 66 6.00 11.36 4.20
CA SER A 66 4.83 12.15 4.60
C SER A 66 3.52 11.60 4.03
N PHE A 67 3.57 10.46 3.35
CA PHE A 67 2.42 9.79 2.72
C PHE A 67 1.69 10.64 1.70
N LYS A 68 2.42 11.54 1.07
CA LYS A 68 1.93 12.30 -0.08
C LYS A 68 2.01 11.44 -1.34
N PRO A 69 1.19 11.72 -2.36
CA PRO A 69 1.31 11.03 -3.64
C PRO A 69 2.73 11.14 -4.21
N TRP A 70 3.12 10.13 -5.00
CA TRP A 70 4.38 10.21 -5.72
C TRP A 70 4.42 11.47 -6.59
N GLU A 71 5.56 12.13 -6.62
CA GLU A 71 5.77 13.40 -7.31
C GLU A 71 6.06 13.20 -8.80
N GLU A 72 6.09 14.32 -9.55
CA GLU A 72 6.38 14.35 -10.99
C GLU A 72 5.57 13.31 -11.78
N ASN A 73 4.25 13.47 -11.73
CA ASN A 73 3.29 12.62 -12.43
C ASN A 73 3.41 11.14 -12.00
N PHE A 74 3.50 10.93 -10.68
CA PHE A 74 3.55 9.59 -10.07
C PHE A 74 4.79 8.79 -10.48
N SER A 75 5.91 9.48 -10.70
CA SER A 75 7.16 8.83 -11.11
C SER A 75 8.24 8.84 -10.04
N LYS A 76 8.06 9.57 -8.94
CA LYS A 76 9.07 9.72 -7.89
C LYS A 76 8.50 9.52 -6.50
N GLY A 77 9.00 8.53 -5.79
CA GLY A 77 8.58 8.23 -4.43
C GLY A 77 9.16 6.94 -3.88
N LEU A 78 8.63 6.55 -2.73
CA LEU A 78 9.02 5.34 -1.98
C LEU A 78 7.95 4.27 -2.11
N TYR A 79 8.38 3.01 -2.00
CA TYR A 79 7.50 1.84 -2.00
C TYR A 79 7.89 0.91 -0.86
N LEU A 80 6.90 0.34 -0.19
CA LEU A 80 7.10 -0.66 0.86
C LEU A 80 6.33 -1.92 0.49
N ALA A 81 7.06 -2.99 0.19
CA ALA A 81 6.46 -4.29 -0.09
C ALA A 81 6.32 -5.06 1.22
N GLY A 82 5.11 -5.19 1.75
CA GLY A 82 4.97 -5.71 3.09
C GLY A 82 3.62 -6.30 3.46
N ILE A 83 3.50 -6.49 4.76
CA ILE A 83 2.36 -7.15 5.38
C ILE A 83 1.83 -6.26 6.50
N GLU A 84 0.52 -6.16 6.62
CA GLU A 84 -0.08 -5.47 7.75
C GLU A 84 0.30 -6.18 9.04
N CYS A 85 0.81 -5.41 10.01
CA CYS A 85 1.32 -5.94 11.26
C CYS A 85 0.64 -5.27 12.45
N THR A 86 0.89 -5.79 13.64
CA THR A 86 0.40 -5.17 14.88
C THR A 86 1.11 -3.84 15.09
N ASP A 87 0.40 -2.86 15.68
CA ASP A 87 0.94 -1.51 15.84
C ASP A 87 2.15 -1.44 16.78
N ASP A 88 2.28 -2.40 17.69
CA ASP A 88 3.38 -2.50 18.63
C ASP A 88 4.58 -3.31 18.12
N ALA A 89 4.50 -3.87 16.91
CA ALA A 89 5.57 -4.66 16.34
C ALA A 89 6.81 -3.81 16.03
N TYR A 90 7.98 -4.37 16.28
CA TYR A 90 9.25 -3.78 15.88
C TYR A 90 9.78 -4.47 14.64
N ALA A 91 10.22 -3.67 13.66
CA ALA A 91 10.81 -4.22 12.45
C ALA A 91 12.15 -4.88 12.76
N PRO A 92 12.35 -6.16 12.39
CA PRO A 92 13.67 -6.80 12.49
C PRO A 92 14.69 -6.12 11.57
N ASP A 93 15.97 -6.43 11.77
CA ASP A 93 17.02 -5.94 10.89
C ASP A 93 16.73 -6.28 9.43
N GLY A 94 16.91 -5.29 8.56
CA GLY A 94 16.62 -5.44 7.14
C GLY A 94 15.17 -5.21 6.74
N TRP A 95 14.29 -4.91 7.71
CA TRP A 95 12.88 -4.59 7.47
C TRP A 95 12.56 -3.18 7.94
N THR A 96 11.53 -2.59 7.35
CA THR A 96 11.08 -1.24 7.69
C THR A 96 9.60 -1.27 8.07
N LYS A 97 9.25 -0.49 9.09
CA LYS A 97 7.84 -0.34 9.50
C LYS A 97 7.35 1.05 9.18
N TRP A 98 6.19 1.10 8.51
CA TRP A 98 5.47 2.35 8.28
C TRP A 98 4.16 2.32 9.04
N MET A 99 3.78 3.46 9.64
CA MET A 99 2.44 3.66 10.19
C MET A 99 1.69 4.59 9.26
N ILE A 100 0.72 4.03 8.54
CA ILE A 100 -0.04 4.74 7.53
C ILE A 100 -1.19 5.48 8.22
N PRO A 101 -1.36 6.79 7.95
CA PRO A 101 -2.42 7.58 8.62
C PRO A 101 -3.82 7.10 8.28
N SER A 102 -4.79 7.57 9.06
CA SER A 102 -6.21 7.27 8.85
C SER A 102 -6.76 8.06 7.66
N TYR A 103 -7.43 7.37 6.76
CA TYR A 103 -8.05 7.98 5.57
C TYR A 103 -9.38 7.32 5.24
N GLU A 104 -10.22 8.09 4.53
CA GLU A 104 -11.26 7.50 3.71
C GLU A 104 -10.68 7.27 2.32
N TYR A 105 -10.91 6.08 1.76
CA TYR A 105 -10.36 5.66 0.48
C TYR A 105 -11.45 5.37 -0.54
N LEU A 106 -11.14 5.59 -1.82
CA LEU A 106 -11.79 4.86 -2.89
C LEU A 106 -11.04 3.55 -3.08
N CYS A 107 -11.74 2.43 -3.00
CA CYS A 107 -11.16 1.09 -3.16
C CYS A 107 -11.64 0.53 -4.49
N VAL A 108 -10.71 0.16 -5.34
CA VAL A 108 -11.03 -0.28 -6.72
C VAL A 108 -10.26 -1.55 -7.03
N GLU A 109 -10.97 -2.60 -7.49
CA GLU A 109 -10.31 -3.81 -7.93
C GLU A 109 -9.52 -3.54 -9.22
N VAL A 110 -8.29 -4.04 -9.28
CA VAL A 110 -7.44 -3.90 -10.46
C VAL A 110 -7.92 -4.86 -11.53
N GLU A 111 -8.46 -4.33 -12.60
CA GLU A 111 -9.01 -5.11 -13.73
C GLU A 111 -8.06 -5.14 -14.91
N SER A 112 -7.21 -4.10 -15.06
CA SER A 112 -6.29 -3.97 -16.17
C SER A 112 -5.17 -2.98 -15.81
N GLU A 113 -4.21 -2.81 -16.73
CA GLU A 113 -3.14 -1.83 -16.56
C GLU A 113 -3.66 -0.39 -16.56
N SER A 114 -4.85 -0.14 -17.10
CA SER A 114 -5.44 1.20 -17.15
C SER A 114 -6.19 1.60 -15.88
N THR A 115 -6.40 0.68 -14.94
CA THR A 115 -7.23 0.93 -13.74
C THR A 115 -6.80 2.19 -12.99
N PHE A 116 -5.50 2.37 -12.77
CA PHE A 116 -4.98 3.54 -12.05
C PHE A 116 -5.41 4.85 -12.72
N LEU A 117 -5.16 4.98 -14.01
CA LEU A 117 -5.50 6.20 -14.76
C LEU A 117 -7.02 6.38 -14.87
N ASP A 118 -7.76 5.31 -15.01
CA ASP A 118 -9.22 5.36 -15.08
C ASP A 118 -9.81 5.91 -13.78
N VAL A 119 -9.25 5.53 -12.63
CA VAL A 119 -9.70 6.05 -11.33
C VAL A 119 -9.34 7.52 -11.18
N LEU A 120 -8.13 7.93 -11.60
CA LEU A 120 -7.75 9.34 -11.57
C LEU A 120 -8.67 10.19 -12.44
N ASP A 121 -9.05 9.69 -13.62
CA ASP A 121 -10.02 10.37 -14.50
C ASP A 121 -11.39 10.49 -13.83
N TYR A 122 -11.85 9.41 -13.20
CA TYR A 122 -13.11 9.42 -12.44
C TYR A 122 -13.06 10.47 -11.32
N MET A 123 -11.96 10.51 -10.56
CA MET A 123 -11.79 11.48 -9.48
C MET A 123 -11.80 12.91 -10.00
N ASN A 124 -11.09 13.16 -11.11
CA ASN A 124 -11.04 14.48 -11.71
C ASN A 124 -12.42 14.92 -12.22
N THR A 125 -13.15 14.02 -12.89
CA THR A 125 -14.50 14.30 -13.39
C THR A 125 -15.49 14.62 -12.27
N ASN A 126 -15.31 13.99 -11.10
CA ASN A 126 -16.20 14.16 -9.95
C ASN A 126 -15.66 15.15 -8.91
N SER A 127 -14.62 15.90 -9.23
CA SER A 127 -14.02 16.90 -8.36
C SER A 127 -13.55 16.32 -7.02
N ILE A 128 -13.01 15.11 -7.05
CA ILE A 128 -12.45 14.42 -5.87
C ILE A 128 -10.94 14.60 -5.88
N ALA A 129 -10.39 15.18 -4.82
CA ALA A 129 -8.95 15.38 -4.69
C ALA A 129 -8.28 14.14 -4.09
N LEU A 130 -7.09 13.79 -4.60
CA LEU A 130 -6.23 12.80 -4.01
C LEU A 130 -5.45 13.46 -2.87
N VAL A 131 -5.64 13.00 -1.63
CA VAL A 131 -5.06 13.66 -0.45
C VAL A 131 -3.89 12.89 0.17
N GLY A 132 -3.50 11.78 -0.41
CA GLY A 132 -2.40 10.96 0.07
C GLY A 132 -1.91 9.99 -1.00
N ALA A 133 -0.89 9.21 -0.66
CA ALA A 133 -0.32 8.23 -1.57
C ALA A 133 -1.31 7.08 -1.83
N VAL A 134 -1.33 6.61 -3.07
CA VAL A 134 -2.14 5.45 -3.46
C VAL A 134 -1.43 4.18 -3.03
N HIS A 135 -2.17 3.22 -2.48
CA HIS A 135 -1.60 1.95 -2.04
C HIS A 135 -2.16 0.79 -2.85
N ASP A 136 -1.31 -0.20 -3.10
CA ASP A 136 -1.73 -1.49 -3.64
C ASP A 136 -2.09 -2.41 -2.48
N PHE A 137 -3.20 -3.13 -2.62
CA PHE A 137 -3.62 -4.10 -1.62
C PHE A 137 -3.90 -5.44 -2.30
N THR A 138 -3.36 -6.52 -1.75
CA THR A 138 -3.70 -7.88 -2.16
C THR A 138 -4.47 -8.54 -1.03
N CYS A 139 -5.68 -8.99 -1.33
CA CYS A 139 -6.49 -9.71 -0.36
C CYS A 139 -5.93 -11.12 -0.18
N PRO A 140 -5.46 -11.50 1.02
CA PRO A 140 -4.84 -12.82 1.21
C PRO A 140 -5.80 -13.99 0.98
N SER A 141 -7.10 -13.81 1.23
CA SER A 141 -8.07 -14.88 1.10
C SER A 141 -8.51 -15.12 -0.35
N SER A 142 -8.63 -14.08 -1.15
CA SER A 142 -9.09 -14.19 -2.54
C SER A 142 -7.98 -14.11 -3.57
N GLY A 143 -6.83 -13.54 -3.21
CA GLY A 143 -5.73 -13.25 -4.13
C GLY A 143 -6.00 -12.06 -5.06
N LYS A 144 -7.14 -11.40 -4.91
CA LYS A 144 -7.48 -10.24 -5.74
C LYS A 144 -6.68 -9.01 -5.35
N ASN A 145 -6.38 -8.17 -6.34
CA ASN A 145 -5.62 -6.95 -6.16
C ASN A 145 -6.54 -5.74 -6.25
N TYR A 146 -6.29 -4.78 -5.37
CA TYR A 146 -7.05 -3.54 -5.27
C TYR A 146 -6.09 -2.36 -5.20
N MET A 147 -6.60 -1.18 -5.55
CA MET A 147 -5.91 0.09 -5.31
C MET A 147 -6.74 0.93 -4.35
N TYR A 148 -6.08 1.53 -3.37
CA TYR A 148 -6.68 2.38 -2.36
C TYR A 148 -6.24 3.82 -2.59
N PHE A 149 -7.20 4.68 -2.95
CA PHE A 149 -6.96 6.09 -3.26
C PHE A 149 -7.45 6.95 -2.10
N PRO A 150 -6.57 7.56 -1.29
CA PRO A 150 -7.01 8.40 -0.18
C PRO A 150 -7.72 9.65 -0.68
N ILE A 151 -8.96 9.86 -0.23
CA ILE A 151 -9.79 10.99 -0.67
C ILE A 151 -10.14 11.95 0.47
N ARG A 152 -9.96 11.53 1.71
CA ARG A 152 -10.24 12.38 2.88
C ARG A 152 -9.41 11.93 4.07
N THR A 153 -8.81 12.90 4.76
CA THR A 153 -8.12 12.65 6.02
C THR A 153 -9.15 12.45 7.13
N LEU A 154 -8.92 11.47 7.98
CA LEU A 154 -9.80 11.21 9.12
C LEU A 154 -9.26 11.77 10.43
#